data_aef4c3143d9cc6103d40600a25685869
#
_entry.id   aef4c3143d9cc6103d40600a25685869
#
_cell.length_a   1.000
_cell.length_b   1.000
_cell.length_c   1.000
_cell.angle_alpha   90.00
_cell.angle_beta   90.00
_cell.angle_gamma   90.00
#
_symmetry.space_group_name_H-M   'P 1'
#
loop_
_entity.id
_entity.type
_entity.pdbx_description
1 polymer ?
#
loop_
_entity_poly.entity_id
_entity_poly.type
_entity_poly.pdbx_seq_one_letter_code
_entity_poly.pdbx_strand_id
1 'polypeptide(L)'
;MVMKLIAQSENIEKFSENNYIYIDKTEYIYNLTRNYERVFFSRPRRFGKSLTLNTIGTLFEKGVDPYFKGTWIYDKWDQDKYPVLHLSFLKFSVTDLDEFKSDFCNEILKFAKANNITDYNDNKEPKILLGNVFSAMPDGRQLVLLIDEYDCQLTANINNKELYEEFRSLFREFYAVLKGDKHIKFMAITGVTRLKDVSIFSVGSDIKDLTYNNAYSKLIGFTRDEIKHFYLDYLKLGVAYENDKAPEIVTDSEVESLIDRMAVNYDSYCFDEFYKNKVFSTYSVNNFLQDIYEKKTVRFGDYWYDVGGLPSILMKYMESHNLNIDNLLTSEIAIPYNDFVNPTSLIDINENVLMCQ
;
A
#
# COMPACT_ATOMS: atom_id res chain seq x y z
N MET A 1 13.38 25.60 -17.18
CA MET A 1 13.29 24.14 -16.94
C MET A 1 11.85 23.75 -17.11
N VAL A 2 11.52 22.68 -17.85
CA VAL A 2 10.12 22.23 -17.96
C VAL A 2 9.80 21.54 -16.64
N MET A 3 8.77 22.01 -15.97
CA MET A 3 8.32 21.44 -14.70
C MET A 3 7.82 20.00 -14.92
N LYS A 4 8.27 19.05 -14.11
CA LYS A 4 7.77 17.68 -14.16
C LYS A 4 6.31 17.63 -13.73
N LEU A 5 5.51 16.78 -14.35
CA LEU A 5 4.11 16.65 -14.03
C LEU A 5 3.87 15.73 -12.83
N ILE A 6 2.81 16.02 -12.09
CA ILE A 6 2.31 15.14 -11.03
C ILE A 6 1.45 14.05 -11.67
N ALA A 7 1.67 12.80 -11.27
CA ALA A 7 0.83 11.69 -11.69
C ALA A 7 0.31 10.90 -10.50
N GLN A 8 -0.89 10.37 -10.69
CA GLN A 8 -1.48 9.40 -9.79
C GLN A 8 -1.52 8.05 -10.51
N SER A 9 -0.41 7.33 -10.48
CA SER A 9 -0.28 6.02 -11.10
C SER A 9 0.23 4.99 -10.10
N GLU A 10 -0.23 3.75 -10.27
CA GLU A 10 0.27 2.59 -9.53
C GLU A 10 1.40 1.88 -10.28
N ASN A 11 1.79 2.37 -11.45
CA ASN A 11 2.79 1.76 -12.31
C ASN A 11 4.03 2.65 -12.43
N ILE A 12 5.18 2.17 -11.90
CA ILE A 12 6.45 2.89 -11.92
C ILE A 12 6.97 3.17 -13.33
N GLU A 13 6.68 2.32 -14.29
CA GLU A 13 7.12 2.49 -15.68
C GLU A 13 6.57 3.80 -16.26
N LYS A 14 5.30 4.13 -15.97
CA LYS A 14 4.68 5.38 -16.41
C LYS A 14 5.37 6.63 -15.87
N PHE A 15 5.96 6.55 -14.68
CA PHE A 15 6.71 7.68 -14.12
C PHE A 15 7.97 7.97 -14.95
N SER A 16 8.68 6.93 -15.36
CA SER A 16 9.87 7.06 -16.21
C SER A 16 9.50 7.49 -17.64
N GLU A 17 8.53 6.84 -18.25
CA GLU A 17 8.12 7.09 -19.64
C GLU A 17 7.55 8.49 -19.88
N ASN A 18 6.81 9.03 -18.91
CA ASN A 18 6.14 10.33 -19.03
C ASN A 18 6.84 11.46 -18.27
N ASN A 19 8.02 11.22 -17.75
CA ASN A 19 8.77 12.20 -16.95
C ASN A 19 7.95 12.79 -15.78
N TYR A 20 7.22 11.93 -15.07
CA TYR A 20 6.48 12.32 -13.88
C TYR A 20 7.38 12.48 -12.65
N ILE A 21 6.92 13.23 -11.65
CA ILE A 21 7.59 13.31 -10.35
C ILE A 21 7.42 11.97 -9.65
N TYR A 22 8.55 11.29 -9.40
CA TYR A 22 8.62 10.09 -8.57
C TYR A 22 9.40 10.42 -7.29
N ILE A 23 8.74 10.27 -6.13
CA ILE A 23 9.43 10.36 -4.84
C ILE A 23 10.13 9.03 -4.61
N ASP A 24 11.46 9.09 -4.63
CA ASP A 24 12.31 7.90 -4.62
C ASP A 24 12.31 7.20 -3.26
N LYS A 25 11.72 6.02 -3.20
CA LYS A 25 11.70 5.12 -2.03
C LYS A 25 12.59 3.88 -2.24
N THR A 26 13.38 3.86 -3.29
CA THR A 26 14.08 2.64 -3.71
C THR A 26 15.18 2.20 -2.74
N GLU A 27 15.74 3.10 -1.93
CA GLU A 27 16.66 2.73 -0.85
C GLU A 27 15.98 1.83 0.20
N TYR A 28 14.73 2.17 0.58
CA TYR A 28 13.96 1.32 1.49
C TYR A 28 13.66 -0.04 0.88
N ILE A 29 13.30 -0.08 -0.41
CA ILE A 29 13.01 -1.32 -1.15
C ILE A 29 14.26 -2.20 -1.23
N TYR A 30 15.42 -1.62 -1.53
CA TYR A 30 16.70 -2.33 -1.55
C TYR A 30 17.00 -3.01 -0.21
N ASN A 31 16.91 -2.24 0.88
CA ASN A 31 17.14 -2.76 2.23
C ASN A 31 16.09 -3.80 2.63
N LEU A 32 14.82 -3.59 2.25
CA LEU A 32 13.73 -4.51 2.51
C LEU A 32 13.97 -5.89 1.91
N THR A 33 14.28 -5.92 0.62
CA THR A 33 14.46 -7.16 -0.15
C THR A 33 15.74 -7.94 0.20
N ARG A 34 16.68 -7.30 0.89
CA ARG A 34 17.92 -7.94 1.40
C ARG A 34 17.76 -8.45 2.83
N ASN A 35 16.96 -7.76 3.64
CA ASN A 35 16.82 -8.08 5.06
C ASN A 35 15.71 -9.08 5.35
N TYR A 36 14.74 -9.22 4.44
CA TYR A 36 13.56 -10.06 4.65
C TYR A 36 13.19 -10.82 3.39
N GLU A 37 12.69 -12.04 3.60
CA GLU A 37 12.12 -12.86 2.52
C GLU A 37 10.59 -12.64 2.40
N ARG A 38 9.91 -12.39 3.53
CA ARG A 38 8.46 -12.26 3.59
C ARG A 38 8.05 -11.12 4.51
N VAL A 39 7.27 -10.18 3.96
CA VAL A 39 6.90 -8.97 4.67
C VAL A 39 5.43 -8.63 4.53
N PHE A 40 4.92 -7.93 5.52
CA PHE A 40 3.58 -7.37 5.53
C PHE A 40 3.62 -5.89 5.91
N PHE A 41 2.77 -5.09 5.24
CA PHE A 41 2.53 -3.68 5.54
C PHE A 41 1.03 -3.36 5.52
N SER A 42 0.52 -2.76 6.58
CA SER A 42 -0.79 -2.11 6.57
C SER A 42 -0.61 -0.60 6.49
N ARG A 43 -1.35 0.05 5.58
CA ARG A 43 -1.42 1.51 5.43
C ARG A 43 -2.83 1.90 4.97
N PRO A 44 -3.32 3.07 5.33
CA PRO A 44 -4.60 3.55 4.82
C PRO A 44 -4.65 3.54 3.29
N ARG A 45 -5.85 3.64 2.74
CA ARG A 45 -6.02 3.77 1.30
C ARG A 45 -5.30 5.03 0.80
N ARG A 46 -4.83 4.99 -0.45
CA ARG A 46 -4.23 6.16 -1.14
C ARG A 46 -2.89 6.66 -0.59
N PHE A 47 -2.14 5.80 0.07
CA PHE A 47 -0.77 6.06 0.56
C PHE A 47 0.34 5.61 -0.39
N GLY A 48 0.02 4.91 -1.49
CA GLY A 48 1.01 4.42 -2.46
C GLY A 48 1.44 2.96 -2.25
N LYS A 49 0.63 2.12 -1.56
CA LYS A 49 0.89 0.68 -1.39
C LYS A 49 1.09 -0.04 -2.72
N SER A 50 0.13 0.09 -3.63
CA SER A 50 0.15 -0.56 -4.95
C SER A 50 1.33 -0.12 -5.79
N LEU A 51 1.70 1.17 -5.77
CA LEU A 51 2.91 1.67 -6.43
C LEU A 51 4.17 1.06 -5.83
N THR A 52 4.25 0.90 -4.51
CA THR A 52 5.39 0.26 -3.84
C THR A 52 5.53 -1.20 -4.27
N LEU A 53 4.44 -1.97 -4.28
CA LEU A 53 4.45 -3.35 -4.77
C LEU A 53 4.81 -3.43 -6.25
N ASN A 54 4.25 -2.56 -7.10
CA ASN A 54 4.60 -2.50 -8.51
C ASN A 54 6.09 -2.17 -8.72
N THR A 55 6.64 -1.25 -7.93
CA THR A 55 8.07 -0.91 -7.96
C THR A 55 8.94 -2.13 -7.62
N ILE A 56 8.60 -2.86 -6.56
CA ILE A 56 9.28 -4.11 -6.18
C ILE A 56 9.17 -5.14 -7.31
N GLY A 57 7.97 -5.34 -7.85
CA GLY A 57 7.74 -6.30 -8.94
C GLY A 57 8.56 -5.96 -10.18
N THR A 58 8.57 -4.70 -10.60
CA THR A 58 9.33 -4.26 -11.78
C THR A 58 10.83 -4.44 -11.59
N LEU A 59 11.37 -4.18 -10.38
CA LEU A 59 12.78 -4.43 -10.08
C LEU A 59 13.15 -5.92 -10.23
N PHE A 60 12.35 -6.81 -9.69
CA PHE A 60 12.62 -8.25 -9.79
C PHE A 60 12.36 -8.80 -11.19
N GLU A 61 11.35 -8.34 -11.90
CA GLU A 61 10.99 -8.87 -13.21
C GLU A 61 11.88 -8.31 -14.33
N LYS A 62 12.12 -6.98 -14.32
CA LYS A 62 12.77 -6.26 -15.42
C LYS A 62 14.16 -5.75 -15.07
N GLY A 63 14.49 -5.61 -13.80
CA GLY A 63 15.71 -4.95 -13.32
C GLY A 63 15.56 -3.42 -13.33
N VAL A 64 16.68 -2.70 -13.33
CA VAL A 64 16.69 -1.25 -13.19
C VAL A 64 16.49 -0.49 -14.51
N ASP A 65 16.93 -1.03 -15.63
CA ASP A 65 16.78 -0.38 -16.94
C ASP A 65 15.43 -0.75 -17.62
N PRO A 66 14.76 0.23 -18.24
CA PRO A 66 15.10 1.64 -18.33
C PRO A 66 14.45 2.51 -17.22
N TYR A 67 13.65 1.91 -16.32
CA TYR A 67 12.64 2.61 -15.52
C TYR A 67 13.18 3.33 -14.29
N PHE A 68 14.37 2.95 -13.80
CA PHE A 68 14.93 3.46 -12.54
C PHE A 68 16.11 4.43 -12.72
N LYS A 69 16.32 4.96 -13.94
CA LYS A 69 17.36 5.96 -14.18
C LYS A 69 17.15 7.18 -13.31
N GLY A 70 18.21 7.58 -12.57
CA GLY A 70 18.17 8.73 -11.67
C GLY A 70 17.58 8.45 -10.30
N THR A 71 17.23 7.20 -9.99
CA THR A 71 16.87 6.78 -8.63
C THR A 71 18.08 6.24 -7.87
N TRP A 72 17.96 6.19 -6.54
CA TRP A 72 19.03 5.72 -5.65
C TRP A 72 19.49 4.29 -5.97
N ILE A 73 18.56 3.41 -6.41
CA ILE A 73 18.81 1.99 -6.63
C ILE A 73 19.51 1.67 -7.96
N TYR A 74 19.54 2.60 -8.90
CA TYR A 74 19.90 2.34 -10.29
C TYR A 74 21.24 1.62 -10.47
N ASP A 75 22.25 2.01 -9.71
CA ASP A 75 23.62 1.45 -9.73
C ASP A 75 23.91 0.48 -8.57
N LYS A 76 22.88 0.12 -7.80
CA LYS A 76 23.03 -0.70 -6.57
C LYS A 76 22.28 -2.02 -6.61
N TRP A 77 21.31 -2.15 -7.52
CA TRP A 77 20.51 -3.37 -7.62
C TRP A 77 21.35 -4.51 -8.15
N ASP A 78 21.52 -5.55 -7.36
CA ASP A 78 22.37 -6.71 -7.64
C ASP A 78 21.63 -8.05 -7.59
N GLN A 79 20.30 -8.01 -7.59
CA GLN A 79 19.48 -9.24 -7.57
C GLN A 79 19.23 -9.74 -8.99
N ASP A 80 19.16 -11.06 -9.14
CA ASP A 80 18.72 -11.71 -10.36
C ASP A 80 17.27 -11.36 -10.69
N LYS A 81 16.88 -11.63 -11.94
CA LYS A 81 15.49 -11.50 -12.37
C LYS A 81 14.68 -12.72 -11.98
N TYR A 82 13.49 -12.48 -11.46
CA TYR A 82 12.54 -13.51 -11.04
C TYR A 82 11.18 -13.25 -11.67
N PRO A 83 10.43 -14.31 -12.05
CA PRO A 83 9.02 -14.15 -12.40
C PRO A 83 8.22 -13.59 -11.22
N VAL A 84 7.29 -12.68 -11.52
CA VAL A 84 6.47 -12.01 -10.49
C VAL A 84 5.02 -12.43 -10.64
N LEU A 85 4.46 -13.04 -9.59
CA LEU A 85 3.02 -13.24 -9.45
C LEU A 85 2.45 -12.10 -8.59
N HIS A 86 1.73 -11.18 -9.23
CA HIS A 86 1.10 -10.03 -8.56
C HIS A 86 -0.41 -10.23 -8.48
N LEU A 87 -0.91 -10.49 -7.28
CA LEU A 87 -2.31 -10.70 -6.96
C LEU A 87 -2.89 -9.43 -6.35
N SER A 88 -3.81 -8.77 -7.04
CA SER A 88 -4.58 -7.65 -6.49
C SER A 88 -6.00 -8.14 -6.16
N PHE A 89 -6.26 -8.39 -4.88
CA PHE A 89 -7.56 -8.94 -4.46
C PHE A 89 -8.72 -7.98 -4.67
N LEU A 90 -8.45 -6.68 -4.82
CA LEU A 90 -9.47 -5.69 -5.20
C LEU A 90 -10.11 -5.98 -6.57
N LYS A 91 -9.41 -6.71 -7.46
CA LYS A 91 -9.90 -7.07 -8.79
C LYS A 91 -10.78 -8.31 -8.79
N PHE A 92 -10.85 -9.04 -7.69
CA PHE A 92 -11.60 -10.28 -7.56
C PHE A 92 -12.97 -10.02 -6.93
N SER A 93 -13.92 -10.91 -7.15
CA SER A 93 -15.27 -10.79 -6.57
C SER A 93 -15.20 -10.63 -5.05
N VAL A 94 -16.03 -9.74 -4.51
CA VAL A 94 -16.13 -9.50 -3.06
C VAL A 94 -17.40 -10.09 -2.44
N THR A 95 -18.35 -10.50 -3.26
CA THR A 95 -19.69 -10.97 -2.83
C THR A 95 -19.98 -12.41 -3.20
N ASP A 96 -19.14 -13.03 -4.01
CA ASP A 96 -19.29 -14.40 -4.47
C ASP A 96 -17.95 -15.15 -4.34
N LEU A 97 -17.94 -16.20 -3.51
CA LEU A 97 -16.75 -16.97 -3.22
C LEU A 97 -16.27 -17.81 -4.42
N ASP A 98 -17.19 -18.37 -5.19
CA ASP A 98 -16.84 -19.21 -6.35
C ASP A 98 -16.29 -18.35 -7.49
N GLU A 99 -16.87 -17.17 -7.71
CA GLU A 99 -16.32 -16.19 -8.64
C GLU A 99 -14.92 -15.71 -8.19
N PHE A 100 -14.75 -15.41 -6.89
CA PHE A 100 -13.42 -15.06 -6.33
C PHE A 100 -12.40 -16.17 -6.59
N LYS A 101 -12.74 -17.44 -6.32
CA LYS A 101 -11.84 -18.57 -6.60
C LYS A 101 -11.48 -18.67 -8.08
N SER A 102 -12.48 -18.45 -8.95
CA SER A 102 -12.27 -18.44 -10.40
C SER A 102 -11.31 -17.33 -10.83
N ASP A 103 -11.53 -16.12 -10.35
CA ASP A 103 -10.64 -14.97 -10.62
C ASP A 103 -9.21 -15.23 -10.16
N PHE A 104 -9.08 -15.76 -8.95
CA PHE A 104 -7.79 -16.10 -8.38
C PHE A 104 -7.07 -17.19 -9.19
N CYS A 105 -7.76 -18.28 -9.51
CA CYS A 105 -7.20 -19.33 -10.35
C CYS A 105 -6.78 -18.80 -11.73
N ASN A 106 -7.57 -17.92 -12.32
CA ASN A 106 -7.24 -17.31 -13.61
C ASN A 106 -5.92 -16.51 -13.55
N GLU A 107 -5.64 -15.78 -12.46
CA GLU A 107 -4.35 -15.08 -12.32
C GLU A 107 -3.18 -16.05 -12.15
N ILE A 108 -3.35 -17.16 -11.42
CA ILE A 108 -2.33 -18.21 -11.31
C ILE A 108 -2.06 -18.86 -12.68
N LEU A 109 -3.12 -19.15 -13.45
CA LEU A 109 -3.00 -19.74 -14.79
C LEU A 109 -2.31 -18.79 -15.78
N LYS A 110 -2.64 -17.49 -15.75
CA LYS A 110 -1.95 -16.47 -16.56
C LYS A 110 -0.46 -16.42 -16.22
N PHE A 111 -0.11 -16.43 -14.94
CA PHE A 111 1.27 -16.49 -14.49
C PHE A 111 1.99 -17.73 -14.98
N ALA A 112 1.40 -18.92 -14.80
CA ALA A 112 1.97 -20.18 -15.26
C ALA A 112 2.24 -20.15 -16.77
N LYS A 113 1.26 -19.71 -17.56
CA LYS A 113 1.37 -19.57 -19.03
C LYS A 113 2.47 -18.60 -19.44
N ALA A 114 2.51 -17.42 -18.81
CA ALA A 114 3.53 -16.39 -19.12
C ALA A 114 4.95 -16.84 -18.81
N ASN A 115 5.12 -17.80 -17.88
CA ASN A 115 6.41 -18.31 -17.45
C ASN A 115 6.75 -19.71 -17.98
N ASN A 116 5.96 -20.21 -18.97
CA ASN A 116 6.14 -21.53 -19.60
C ASN A 116 6.14 -22.68 -18.58
N ILE A 117 5.32 -22.58 -17.53
CA ILE A 117 5.08 -23.68 -16.58
C ILE A 117 3.89 -24.47 -17.14
N THR A 118 4.07 -25.73 -17.53
CA THR A 118 3.07 -26.47 -18.31
C THR A 118 2.64 -27.79 -17.71
N ASP A 119 3.48 -28.45 -16.94
CA ASP A 119 3.23 -29.83 -16.48
C ASP A 119 2.60 -29.85 -15.07
N TYR A 120 1.43 -29.19 -14.91
CA TYR A 120 0.67 -29.16 -13.66
C TYR A 120 -0.78 -29.63 -13.87
N ASN A 121 -1.36 -30.16 -12.79
CA ASN A 121 -2.78 -30.52 -12.78
C ASN A 121 -3.61 -29.25 -12.49
N ASP A 122 -4.60 -28.99 -13.37
CA ASP A 122 -5.54 -27.88 -13.16
C ASP A 122 -6.46 -28.15 -11.96
N ASN A 123 -6.88 -27.10 -11.29
CA ASN A 123 -7.78 -27.18 -10.14
C ASN A 123 -8.56 -25.88 -9.98
N LYS A 124 -9.76 -25.96 -9.42
CA LYS A 124 -10.61 -24.80 -9.12
C LYS A 124 -10.37 -24.20 -7.73
N GLU A 125 -9.60 -24.87 -6.89
CA GLU A 125 -9.22 -24.35 -5.57
C GLU A 125 -7.85 -23.67 -5.68
N PRO A 126 -7.76 -22.35 -5.41
CA PRO A 126 -6.53 -21.57 -5.62
C PRO A 126 -5.30 -22.15 -4.92
N LYS A 127 -5.47 -22.65 -3.68
CA LYS A 127 -4.39 -23.26 -2.91
C LYS A 127 -3.81 -24.52 -3.57
N ILE A 128 -4.69 -25.35 -4.16
CA ILE A 128 -4.28 -26.61 -4.83
C ILE A 128 -3.62 -26.28 -6.15
N LEU A 129 -4.24 -25.38 -6.94
CA LEU A 129 -3.69 -24.95 -8.21
C LEU A 129 -2.29 -24.33 -8.04
N LEU A 130 -2.13 -23.43 -7.06
CA LEU A 130 -0.83 -22.81 -6.80
C LEU A 130 0.23 -23.85 -6.39
N GLY A 131 -0.13 -24.80 -5.52
CA GLY A 131 0.75 -25.91 -5.15
C GLY A 131 1.15 -26.79 -6.34
N ASN A 132 0.21 -27.07 -7.25
CA ASN A 132 0.48 -27.79 -8.49
C ASN A 132 1.44 -27.03 -9.41
N VAL A 133 1.22 -25.71 -9.58
CA VAL A 133 2.11 -24.84 -10.37
C VAL A 133 3.51 -24.77 -9.74
N PHE A 134 3.63 -24.64 -8.41
CA PHE A 134 4.94 -24.68 -7.74
C PHE A 134 5.65 -26.00 -7.96
N SER A 135 4.93 -27.12 -7.84
CA SER A 135 5.50 -28.46 -8.05
C SER A 135 5.97 -28.69 -9.49
N ALA A 136 5.38 -28.00 -10.45
CA ALA A 136 5.77 -28.06 -11.86
C ALA A 136 6.89 -27.06 -12.23
N MET A 137 7.29 -26.19 -11.30
CA MET A 137 8.43 -25.30 -11.55
C MET A 137 9.73 -26.11 -11.60
N PRO A 138 10.66 -25.77 -12.50
CA PRO A 138 11.98 -26.40 -12.54
C PRO A 138 12.72 -26.26 -11.19
N ASP A 139 13.50 -27.27 -10.84
CA ASP A 139 14.30 -27.24 -9.60
C ASP A 139 15.16 -25.99 -9.49
N GLY A 140 15.12 -25.36 -8.33
CA GLY A 140 15.86 -24.12 -8.04
C GLY A 140 15.24 -22.84 -8.63
N ARG A 141 14.17 -22.94 -9.43
CA ARG A 141 13.45 -21.76 -9.91
C ARG A 141 12.60 -21.17 -8.79
N GLN A 142 12.71 -19.86 -8.62
CA GLN A 142 11.94 -19.11 -7.63
C GLN A 142 11.12 -18.02 -8.30
N LEU A 143 10.13 -17.51 -7.57
CA LEU A 143 9.28 -16.39 -7.97
C LEU A 143 9.19 -15.35 -6.87
N VAL A 144 8.75 -14.16 -7.23
CA VAL A 144 8.32 -13.11 -6.31
C VAL A 144 6.80 -13.10 -6.25
N LEU A 145 6.24 -13.14 -5.05
CA LEU A 145 4.79 -13.10 -4.81
C LEU A 145 4.40 -11.77 -4.17
N LEU A 146 3.56 -11.01 -4.85
CA LEU A 146 3.04 -9.73 -4.36
C LEU A 146 1.53 -9.83 -4.20
N ILE A 147 1.01 -9.49 -3.02
CA ILE A 147 -0.41 -9.53 -2.71
C ILE A 147 -0.85 -8.15 -2.25
N ASP A 148 -1.72 -7.52 -3.02
CA ASP A 148 -2.26 -6.20 -2.70
C ASP A 148 -3.73 -6.29 -2.25
N GLU A 149 -4.10 -5.43 -1.29
CA GLU A 149 -5.46 -5.32 -0.73
C GLU A 149 -6.00 -6.67 -0.20
N TYR A 150 -5.14 -7.40 0.56
CA TYR A 150 -5.41 -8.75 1.06
C TYR A 150 -6.69 -8.87 1.91
N ASP A 151 -7.15 -7.78 2.47
CA ASP A 151 -8.26 -7.68 3.41
C ASP A 151 -9.56 -7.18 2.78
N CYS A 152 -9.59 -6.92 1.47
CA CYS A 152 -10.75 -6.26 0.84
C CYS A 152 -12.02 -7.12 0.88
N GLN A 153 -11.96 -8.45 0.72
CA GLN A 153 -13.13 -9.33 0.81
C GLN A 153 -13.67 -9.38 2.24
N LEU A 154 -12.80 -9.45 3.22
CA LEU A 154 -13.20 -9.47 4.63
C LEU A 154 -13.84 -8.15 5.04
N THR A 155 -13.23 -7.03 4.65
CA THR A 155 -13.78 -5.70 4.94
C THR A 155 -15.10 -5.43 4.23
N ALA A 156 -15.27 -5.99 3.02
CA ALA A 156 -16.51 -5.89 2.28
C ALA A 156 -17.66 -6.67 2.95
N ASN A 157 -17.35 -7.77 3.64
CA ASN A 157 -18.33 -8.70 4.19
C ASN A 157 -18.46 -8.66 5.73
N ILE A 158 -18.03 -7.59 6.38
CA ILE A 158 -18.09 -7.47 7.86
C ILE A 158 -19.50 -7.67 8.44
N ASN A 159 -20.56 -7.30 7.69
CA ASN A 159 -21.96 -7.47 8.07
C ASN A 159 -22.57 -8.79 7.56
N ASN A 160 -21.85 -9.58 6.77
CA ASN A 160 -22.25 -10.91 6.32
C ASN A 160 -21.34 -11.96 6.93
N LYS A 161 -21.67 -12.41 8.13
CA LYS A 161 -20.81 -13.29 8.93
C LYS A 161 -20.51 -14.62 8.23
N GLU A 162 -21.45 -15.18 7.48
CA GLU A 162 -21.25 -16.44 6.76
C GLU A 162 -20.17 -16.30 5.69
N LEU A 163 -20.32 -15.33 4.80
CA LEU A 163 -19.38 -15.08 3.71
C LEU A 163 -18.02 -14.59 4.23
N TYR A 164 -18.01 -13.82 5.34
CA TYR A 164 -16.79 -13.43 6.02
C TYR A 164 -15.97 -14.65 6.47
N GLU A 165 -16.63 -15.63 7.13
CA GLU A 165 -15.96 -16.83 7.60
C GLU A 165 -15.49 -17.74 6.46
N GLU A 166 -16.24 -17.80 5.36
CA GLU A 166 -15.83 -18.53 4.16
C GLU A 166 -14.54 -17.94 3.55
N PHE A 167 -14.50 -16.62 3.34
CA PHE A 167 -13.27 -15.94 2.87
C PHE A 167 -12.12 -16.11 3.85
N ARG A 168 -12.38 -15.97 5.15
CA ARG A 168 -11.37 -16.16 6.19
C ARG A 168 -10.77 -17.56 6.14
N SER A 169 -11.62 -18.59 5.98
CA SER A 169 -11.16 -19.98 5.85
C SER A 169 -10.31 -20.18 4.60
N LEU A 170 -10.76 -19.65 3.46
CA LEU A 170 -10.02 -19.72 2.19
C LEU A 170 -8.63 -19.07 2.32
N PHE A 171 -8.55 -17.87 2.86
CA PHE A 171 -7.27 -17.18 3.05
C PHE A 171 -6.35 -17.92 4.02
N ARG A 172 -6.88 -18.45 5.10
CA ARG A 172 -6.14 -19.27 6.05
C ARG A 172 -5.50 -20.47 5.38
N GLU A 173 -6.22 -21.15 4.53
CA GLU A 173 -5.73 -22.31 3.79
C GLU A 173 -4.69 -21.91 2.74
N PHE A 174 -4.94 -20.80 2.04
CA PHE A 174 -4.00 -20.27 1.05
C PHE A 174 -2.65 -19.88 1.68
N TYR A 175 -2.67 -19.10 2.76
CA TYR A 175 -1.43 -18.70 3.43
C TYR A 175 -0.68 -19.87 4.07
N ALA A 176 -1.38 -20.94 4.46
CA ALA A 176 -0.75 -22.14 4.99
C ALA A 176 0.12 -22.85 3.93
N VAL A 177 -0.28 -22.82 2.66
CA VAL A 177 0.54 -23.40 1.55
C VAL A 177 1.79 -22.56 1.29
N LEU A 178 1.72 -21.25 1.46
CA LEU A 178 2.86 -20.35 1.21
C LEU A 178 3.95 -20.43 2.28
N LYS A 179 3.60 -20.96 3.47
CA LYS A 179 4.52 -21.00 4.61
C LYS A 179 5.74 -21.87 4.32
N GLY A 180 6.93 -21.27 4.40
CA GLY A 180 8.19 -21.99 4.21
C GLY A 180 8.40 -22.53 2.80
N ASP A 181 7.57 -22.15 1.82
CA ASP A 181 7.72 -22.65 0.46
C ASP A 181 9.02 -22.14 -0.19
N LYS A 182 9.83 -23.08 -0.69
CA LYS A 182 11.16 -22.82 -1.28
C LYS A 182 11.12 -22.09 -2.62
N HIS A 183 9.97 -22.12 -3.30
CA HIS A 183 9.82 -21.46 -4.61
C HIS A 183 9.59 -19.94 -4.45
N ILE A 184 9.37 -19.43 -3.24
CA ILE A 184 9.19 -18.02 -3.01
C ILE A 184 10.54 -17.37 -2.66
N LYS A 185 11.07 -16.55 -3.55
CA LYS A 185 12.27 -15.74 -3.35
C LYS A 185 11.98 -14.56 -2.42
N PHE A 186 10.88 -13.87 -2.67
CA PHE A 186 10.42 -12.73 -1.89
C PHE A 186 8.90 -12.64 -1.92
N MET A 187 8.29 -12.28 -0.81
CA MET A 187 6.85 -12.06 -0.71
C MET A 187 6.55 -10.76 0.03
N ALA A 188 5.70 -9.93 -0.56
CA ALA A 188 5.17 -8.75 0.11
C ALA A 188 3.63 -8.73 0.05
N ILE A 189 3.02 -8.48 1.20
CA ILE A 189 1.58 -8.41 1.36
C ILE A 189 1.22 -7.00 1.85
N THR A 190 0.22 -6.37 1.22
CA THR A 190 -0.30 -5.09 1.67
C THR A 190 -1.81 -5.13 1.89
N GLY A 191 -2.30 -4.26 2.77
CA GLY A 191 -3.72 -4.05 3.03
C GLY A 191 -3.99 -2.74 3.76
N VAL A 192 -5.25 -2.55 4.11
CA VAL A 192 -5.68 -1.38 4.89
C VAL A 192 -5.67 -1.70 6.37
N THR A 193 -6.19 -2.85 6.74
CA THR A 193 -6.30 -3.31 8.12
C THR A 193 -5.26 -4.38 8.44
N ARG A 194 -4.93 -4.50 9.72
CA ARG A 194 -4.09 -5.58 10.23
C ARG A 194 -4.97 -6.60 10.93
N LEU A 195 -5.29 -7.70 10.24
CA LEU A 195 -6.17 -8.74 10.77
C LEU A 195 -5.37 -9.92 11.32
N LYS A 196 -5.40 -10.12 12.62
CA LYS A 196 -4.80 -11.31 13.26
C LYS A 196 -5.50 -12.61 12.91
N ASP A 197 -6.79 -12.56 12.68
CA ASP A 197 -7.64 -13.73 12.41
C ASP A 197 -7.37 -14.40 11.07
N VAL A 198 -6.86 -13.65 10.13
CA VAL A 198 -6.43 -14.18 8.84
C VAL A 198 -5.05 -14.75 9.05
N SER A 199 -4.92 -15.96 9.49
CA SER A 199 -3.74 -16.80 9.75
C SER A 199 -2.36 -16.42 9.15
N ILE A 200 -2.26 -15.25 8.51
CA ILE A 200 -1.00 -14.65 8.06
C ILE A 200 -0.04 -14.55 9.25
N PHE A 201 -0.57 -14.27 10.47
CA PHE A 201 0.23 -14.03 11.65
C PHE A 201 0.11 -15.12 12.73
N SER A 202 -0.90 -16.03 12.64
CA SER A 202 -1.29 -16.86 13.79
C SER A 202 -0.63 -18.22 13.90
N VAL A 203 0.05 -18.72 12.87
CA VAL A 203 0.61 -20.07 12.86
C VAL A 203 2.13 -20.02 12.64
N GLY A 204 2.86 -19.33 13.56
CA GLY A 204 4.34 -19.25 13.48
C GLY A 204 4.75 -18.82 12.06
N SER A 205 4.18 -17.73 11.57
CA SER A 205 4.43 -17.28 10.21
C SER A 205 5.85 -16.70 10.14
N ASP A 206 6.50 -17.04 9.06
CA ASP A 206 7.76 -16.47 8.62
C ASP A 206 7.59 -15.07 8.01
N ILE A 207 6.36 -14.52 8.00
CA ILE A 207 6.03 -13.19 7.51
C ILE A 207 6.31 -12.15 8.58
N LYS A 208 7.24 -11.24 8.28
CA LYS A 208 7.57 -10.13 9.17
C LYS A 208 6.59 -8.99 8.97
N ASP A 209 5.84 -8.67 10.01
CA ASP A 209 5.03 -7.45 10.03
C ASP A 209 5.93 -6.23 10.26
N LEU A 210 5.91 -5.32 9.31
CA LEU A 210 6.70 -4.08 9.30
C LEU A 210 5.81 -2.82 9.38
N THR A 211 4.53 -2.97 9.69
CA THR A 211 3.56 -1.87 9.74
C THR A 211 4.04 -0.70 10.60
N TYR A 212 4.57 -0.98 11.78
CA TYR A 212 5.09 0.04 12.70
C TYR A 212 6.61 0.01 12.88
N ASN A 213 7.32 -0.64 11.96
CA ASN A 213 8.77 -0.73 12.03
C ASN A 213 9.42 0.61 11.66
N ASN A 214 10.23 1.14 12.58
CA ASN A 214 10.87 2.46 12.44
C ASN A 214 11.71 2.61 11.16
N ALA A 215 12.43 1.56 10.76
CA ALA A 215 13.27 1.59 9.56
C ALA A 215 12.46 1.72 8.26
N TYR A 216 11.19 1.29 8.28
CA TYR A 216 10.31 1.29 7.10
C TYR A 216 9.08 2.19 7.27
N SER A 217 9.00 2.98 8.32
CA SER A 217 7.88 3.89 8.60
C SER A 217 7.65 4.92 7.50
N LYS A 218 8.71 5.30 6.78
CA LYS A 218 8.71 6.26 5.67
C LYS A 218 8.65 5.63 4.28
N LEU A 219 8.61 4.31 4.16
CA LEU A 219 8.56 3.61 2.87
C LEU A 219 7.31 3.98 2.07
N ILE A 220 6.17 4.05 2.73
CA ILE A 220 4.86 4.34 2.15
C ILE A 220 4.33 5.64 2.78
N GLY A 221 3.94 6.60 1.96
CA GLY A 221 3.63 7.97 2.34
C GLY A 221 4.77 8.94 2.00
N PHE A 222 4.52 10.25 2.07
CA PHE A 222 5.52 11.29 1.80
C PHE A 222 5.97 11.96 3.09
N THR A 223 7.28 12.12 3.25
CA THR A 223 7.82 12.94 4.34
C THR A 223 7.85 14.42 3.96
N ARG A 224 7.95 15.30 4.96
CA ARG A 224 8.10 16.75 4.77
C ARG A 224 9.28 17.10 3.86
N ASP A 225 10.44 16.50 4.13
CA ASP A 225 11.66 16.76 3.36
C ASP A 225 11.54 16.31 1.90
N GLU A 226 10.88 15.19 1.65
CA GLU A 226 10.60 14.70 0.30
C GLU A 226 9.65 15.63 -0.45
N ILE A 227 8.58 16.10 0.20
CA ILE A 227 7.66 17.06 -0.40
C ILE A 227 8.42 18.34 -0.77
N LYS A 228 9.23 18.88 0.15
CA LYS A 228 10.04 20.06 -0.11
C LYS A 228 11.01 19.86 -1.26
N HIS A 229 11.67 18.71 -1.32
CA HIS A 229 12.68 18.41 -2.34
C HIS A 229 12.08 18.19 -3.73
N PHE A 230 11.05 17.32 -3.83
CA PHE A 230 10.53 16.87 -5.12
C PHE A 230 9.48 17.81 -5.71
N TYR A 231 8.77 18.57 -4.87
CA TYR A 231 7.67 19.46 -5.30
C TYR A 231 7.98 20.95 -5.10
N LEU A 232 9.26 21.33 -4.99
CA LEU A 232 9.67 22.72 -4.69
C LEU A 232 9.06 23.73 -5.67
N ASP A 233 9.03 23.41 -6.96
CA ASP A 233 8.48 24.31 -7.98
C ASP A 233 6.98 24.54 -7.78
N TYR A 234 6.21 23.52 -7.43
CA TYR A 234 4.78 23.60 -7.13
C TYR A 234 4.52 24.39 -5.84
N LEU A 235 5.32 24.16 -4.82
CA LEU A 235 5.22 24.91 -3.56
C LEU A 235 5.49 26.40 -3.78
N LYS A 236 6.55 26.73 -4.54
CA LYS A 236 6.84 28.12 -4.90
C LYS A 236 5.72 28.77 -5.72
N LEU A 237 5.10 28.05 -6.65
CA LEU A 237 3.94 28.53 -7.37
C LEU A 237 2.77 28.83 -6.42
N GLY A 238 2.48 27.96 -5.46
CA GLY A 238 1.43 28.17 -4.47
C GLY A 238 1.65 29.44 -3.67
N VAL A 239 2.83 29.62 -3.10
CA VAL A 239 3.19 30.85 -2.36
C VAL A 239 3.13 32.08 -3.24
N ALA A 240 3.58 31.98 -4.50
CA ALA A 240 3.57 33.07 -5.46
C ALA A 240 2.14 33.54 -5.77
N TYR A 241 1.20 32.60 -5.99
CA TYR A 241 -0.21 32.92 -6.24
C TYR A 241 -0.90 33.54 -5.01
N GLU A 242 -0.58 33.09 -3.78
CA GLU A 242 -1.15 33.68 -2.57
C GLU A 242 -0.68 35.12 -2.31
N ASN A 243 0.55 35.44 -2.67
CA ASN A 243 1.19 36.71 -2.34
C ASN A 243 1.36 37.67 -3.55
N ASP A 244 0.76 37.31 -4.68
CA ASP A 244 0.85 38.07 -5.95
C ASP A 244 2.29 38.47 -6.29
N LYS A 245 3.20 37.49 -6.28
CA LYS A 245 4.63 37.68 -6.54
C LYS A 245 5.21 36.61 -7.50
N ALA A 246 6.43 36.88 -7.99
CA ALA A 246 7.11 35.92 -8.86
C ALA A 246 7.62 34.71 -8.06
N PRO A 247 7.55 33.47 -8.61
CA PRO A 247 8.04 32.28 -7.90
C PRO A 247 9.52 32.31 -7.54
N GLU A 248 10.33 33.05 -8.30
CA GLU A 248 11.78 33.16 -8.13
C GLU A 248 12.18 33.89 -6.83
N ILE A 249 11.30 34.78 -6.33
CA ILE A 249 11.55 35.54 -5.08
C ILE A 249 10.90 34.89 -3.87
N VAL A 250 10.28 33.72 -4.01
CA VAL A 250 9.71 32.95 -2.88
C VAL A 250 10.86 32.42 -2.02
N THR A 251 10.81 32.75 -0.75
CA THR A 251 11.81 32.34 0.23
C THR A 251 11.55 30.93 0.78
N ASP A 252 12.58 30.32 1.31
CA ASP A 252 12.51 29.00 1.95
C ASP A 252 11.54 28.99 3.15
N SER A 253 11.51 30.07 3.92
CA SER A 253 10.58 30.23 5.06
C SER A 253 9.11 30.23 4.65
N GLU A 254 8.79 30.81 3.49
CA GLU A 254 7.40 30.84 2.99
C GLU A 254 7.00 29.46 2.46
N VAL A 255 7.92 28.73 1.82
CA VAL A 255 7.71 27.33 1.43
C VAL A 255 7.44 26.47 2.67
N GLU A 256 8.26 26.62 3.72
CA GLU A 256 8.04 25.89 4.98
C GLU A 256 6.69 26.21 5.62
N SER A 257 6.27 27.48 5.60
CA SER A 257 4.96 27.90 6.11
C SER A 257 3.80 27.25 5.31
N LEU A 258 3.95 27.11 3.99
CA LEU A 258 2.94 26.39 3.19
C LEU A 258 2.89 24.91 3.57
N ILE A 259 4.06 24.25 3.74
CA ILE A 259 4.13 22.85 4.18
C ILE A 259 3.55 22.69 5.59
N ASP A 260 3.76 23.64 6.50
CA ASP A 260 3.12 23.61 7.85
C ASP A 260 1.61 23.59 7.76
N ARG A 261 1.03 24.40 6.88
CA ARG A 261 -0.42 24.38 6.62
C ARG A 261 -0.90 23.10 5.94
N MET A 262 -0.08 22.53 5.03
CA MET A 262 -0.37 21.21 4.47
C MET A 262 -0.35 20.13 5.55
N ALA A 263 0.56 20.21 6.53
CA ALA A 263 0.65 19.26 7.62
C ALA A 263 -0.61 19.21 8.48
N VAL A 264 -1.23 20.38 8.74
CA VAL A 264 -2.50 20.44 9.48
C VAL A 264 -3.63 19.67 8.76
N ASN A 265 -3.61 19.65 7.42
CA ASN A 265 -4.70 19.07 6.63
C ASN A 265 -4.40 17.64 6.13
N TYR A 266 -3.12 17.27 5.91
CA TYR A 266 -2.75 16.05 5.19
C TYR A 266 -1.68 15.18 5.89
N ASP A 267 -1.08 15.67 7.00
CA ASP A 267 -0.06 14.96 7.79
C ASP A 267 -0.60 14.62 9.17
N SER A 268 -1.23 13.46 9.27
CA SER A 268 -1.74 13.00 10.57
C SER A 268 -1.32 11.56 10.86
N TYR A 269 -0.46 10.98 10.01
CA TYR A 269 -0.15 9.56 10.07
C TYR A 269 1.27 9.31 10.53
N CYS A 270 1.40 8.45 11.55
CA CYS A 270 2.68 8.01 12.08
C CYS A 270 2.70 6.48 12.15
N PHE A 271 3.64 5.89 11.45
CA PHE A 271 3.78 4.43 11.36
C PHE A 271 5.09 3.95 12.00
N ASP A 272 5.50 4.59 13.07
CA ASP A 272 6.63 4.13 13.87
C ASP A 272 6.28 4.05 15.36
N GLU A 273 6.90 3.09 16.05
CA GLU A 273 6.66 2.82 17.48
C GLU A 273 6.99 4.00 18.40
N PHE A 274 7.82 4.94 17.94
CA PHE A 274 8.26 6.10 18.74
C PHE A 274 7.59 7.41 18.35
N TYR A 275 6.62 7.37 17.44
CA TYR A 275 5.86 8.54 16.96
C TYR A 275 6.74 9.68 16.40
N LYS A 276 7.89 9.36 15.82
CA LYS A 276 8.87 10.34 15.33
C LYS A 276 8.72 10.68 13.86
N ASN A 277 8.25 9.72 13.07
CA ASN A 277 8.24 9.82 11.60
C ASN A 277 6.81 10.01 11.09
N LYS A 278 6.41 11.27 10.94
CA LYS A 278 5.13 11.60 10.32
C LYS A 278 5.22 11.52 8.81
N VAL A 279 4.14 11.11 8.17
CA VAL A 279 4.00 11.04 6.72
C VAL A 279 2.66 11.59 6.27
N PHE A 280 2.67 12.22 5.11
CA PHE A 280 1.50 12.75 4.42
C PHE A 280 0.84 11.69 3.55
N SER A 281 -0.48 11.79 3.38
CA SER A 281 -1.19 11.06 2.35
C SER A 281 -0.69 11.48 0.96
N THR A 282 -0.17 10.52 0.19
CA THR A 282 0.38 10.79 -1.14
C THR A 282 -0.68 11.35 -2.10
N TYR A 283 -1.90 10.85 -1.98
CA TYR A 283 -3.03 11.28 -2.81
C TYR A 283 -3.43 12.72 -2.50
N SER A 284 -3.56 13.08 -1.23
CA SER A 284 -3.95 14.43 -0.83
C SER A 284 -2.91 15.46 -1.24
N VAL A 285 -1.61 15.16 -1.04
CA VAL A 285 -0.52 16.04 -1.48
C VAL A 285 -0.53 16.23 -3.00
N ASN A 286 -0.63 15.16 -3.76
CA ASN A 286 -0.62 15.24 -5.23
C ASN A 286 -1.80 16.05 -5.76
N ASN A 287 -3.02 15.83 -5.25
CA ASN A 287 -4.18 16.62 -5.67
C ASN A 287 -4.07 18.09 -5.26
N PHE A 288 -3.63 18.37 -4.04
CA PHE A 288 -3.43 19.74 -3.59
C PHE A 288 -2.45 20.52 -4.48
N LEU A 289 -1.30 19.91 -4.78
CA LEU A 289 -0.29 20.56 -5.62
C LEU A 289 -0.71 20.67 -7.08
N GLN A 290 -1.46 19.69 -7.58
CA GLN A 290 -2.05 19.77 -8.92
C GLN A 290 -3.12 20.86 -9.00
N ASP A 291 -3.97 21.00 -7.99
CA ASP A 291 -4.95 22.08 -7.90
C ASP A 291 -4.29 23.47 -7.87
N ILE A 292 -3.19 23.64 -7.15
CA ILE A 292 -2.39 24.89 -7.20
C ILE A 292 -1.99 25.21 -8.63
N TYR A 293 -1.47 24.22 -9.35
CA TYR A 293 -0.99 24.43 -10.73
C TYR A 293 -2.13 24.77 -11.69
N GLU A 294 -3.25 24.04 -11.61
CA GLU A 294 -4.38 24.20 -12.52
C GLU A 294 -5.24 25.42 -12.20
N LYS A 295 -5.55 25.62 -10.91
CA LYS A 295 -6.50 26.66 -10.44
C LYS A 295 -5.81 27.96 -10.06
N LYS A 296 -4.48 27.99 -10.00
CA LYS A 296 -3.67 29.16 -9.64
C LYS A 296 -4.07 29.79 -8.30
N THR A 297 -4.43 28.97 -7.34
CA THR A 297 -4.85 29.36 -5.99
C THR A 297 -4.50 28.27 -5.00
N VAL A 298 -4.31 28.66 -3.75
CA VAL A 298 -4.08 27.73 -2.63
C VAL A 298 -5.39 27.53 -1.91
N ARG A 299 -5.95 26.34 -2.01
CA ARG A 299 -7.14 25.93 -1.30
C ARG A 299 -6.99 24.53 -0.77
N PHE A 300 -7.10 24.33 0.53
CA PHE A 300 -7.08 23.02 1.15
C PHE A 300 -8.43 22.35 0.95
N GLY A 301 -8.44 21.21 0.28
CA GLY A 301 -9.64 20.41 0.00
C GLY A 301 -9.59 19.07 0.73
N ASP A 302 -10.77 18.47 0.91
CA ASP A 302 -10.93 17.18 1.56
C ASP A 302 -10.75 16.01 0.56
N TYR A 303 -9.64 16.05 -0.21
CA TYR A 303 -9.38 15.13 -1.33
C TYR A 303 -9.53 13.64 -0.98
N TRP A 304 -9.28 13.28 0.27
CA TRP A 304 -9.37 11.90 0.72
C TRP A 304 -10.82 11.41 0.79
N TYR A 305 -11.75 12.30 1.16
CA TYR A 305 -13.18 12.00 1.29
C TYR A 305 -13.92 12.04 -0.05
N ASP A 306 -13.53 12.91 -0.96
CA ASP A 306 -14.22 13.16 -2.24
C ASP A 306 -14.25 11.94 -3.17
N VAL A 307 -13.36 10.96 -3.00
CA VAL A 307 -13.20 9.82 -3.90
C VAL A 307 -13.39 8.47 -3.16
N GLY A 308 -14.40 8.39 -2.28
CA GLY A 308 -14.75 7.16 -1.58
C GLY A 308 -13.84 6.82 -0.41
N GLY A 309 -13.24 7.83 0.20
CA GLY A 309 -12.35 7.70 1.35
C GLY A 309 -13.06 7.50 2.69
N LEU A 310 -14.40 7.51 2.75
CA LEU A 310 -15.10 7.06 3.95
C LEU A 310 -14.72 5.61 4.19
N PRO A 311 -14.13 5.27 5.35
CA PRO A 311 -13.78 3.90 5.65
C PRO A 311 -15.06 3.05 5.57
N SER A 312 -15.16 2.21 4.54
CA SER A 312 -16.33 1.35 4.37
C SER A 312 -16.57 0.48 5.60
N ILE A 313 -15.50 0.16 6.32
CA ILE A 313 -15.55 -0.55 7.60
C ILE A 313 -16.25 0.31 8.66
N LEU A 314 -15.86 1.58 8.80
CA LEU A 314 -16.45 2.48 9.77
C LEU A 314 -17.93 2.72 9.48
N MET A 315 -18.31 2.96 8.22
CA MET A 315 -19.71 3.12 7.83
C MET A 315 -20.53 1.88 8.16
N LYS A 316 -20.05 0.69 7.81
CA LYS A 316 -20.72 -0.57 8.11
C LYS A 316 -20.78 -0.84 9.62
N TYR A 317 -19.75 -0.46 10.35
CA TYR A 317 -19.75 -0.54 11.81
C TYR A 317 -20.81 0.40 12.42
N MET A 318 -20.90 1.63 11.92
CA MET A 318 -21.91 2.63 12.36
C MET A 318 -23.34 2.19 12.06
N GLU A 319 -23.58 1.47 10.96
CA GLU A 319 -24.91 0.89 10.63
C GLU A 319 -25.36 -0.16 11.66
N SER A 320 -24.43 -0.86 12.28
CA SER A 320 -24.70 -1.95 13.22
C SER A 320 -24.54 -1.57 14.70
N HIS A 321 -23.93 -0.41 15.00
CA HIS A 321 -23.60 0.05 16.35
C HIS A 321 -23.98 1.54 16.53
N ASN A 322 -24.57 1.86 17.68
CA ASN A 322 -24.84 3.25 18.05
C ASN A 322 -23.55 3.93 18.56
N LEU A 323 -22.84 4.61 17.68
CA LEU A 323 -21.65 5.38 18.08
C LEU A 323 -22.04 6.69 18.75
N ASN A 324 -21.37 7.01 19.87
CA ASN A 324 -21.49 8.33 20.50
C ASN A 324 -20.49 9.30 19.85
N ILE A 325 -20.90 9.91 18.74
CA ILE A 325 -20.06 10.80 17.93
C ILE A 325 -19.60 12.03 18.74
N ASP A 326 -20.38 12.51 19.70
CA ASP A 326 -20.00 13.68 20.50
C ASP A 326 -18.78 13.42 21.38
N ASN A 327 -18.63 12.20 21.90
CA ASN A 327 -17.45 11.80 22.65
C ASN A 327 -16.20 11.66 21.77
N LEU A 328 -16.37 11.30 20.50
CA LEU A 328 -15.27 11.11 19.53
C LEU A 328 -14.69 12.43 19.04
N LEU A 329 -15.50 13.50 19.01
CA LEU A 329 -15.10 14.83 18.53
C LEU A 329 -14.46 15.71 19.63
N THR A 330 -14.65 15.38 20.90
CA THR A 330 -14.32 16.25 22.02
C THR A 330 -13.27 15.73 22.99
N SER A 331 -12.83 14.49 22.86
CA SER A 331 -11.86 13.88 23.80
C SER A 331 -10.64 13.30 23.08
N GLU A 332 -9.47 13.42 23.71
CA GLU A 332 -8.32 12.60 23.35
C GLU A 332 -8.64 11.13 23.68
N ILE A 333 -8.67 10.28 22.67
CA ILE A 333 -8.94 8.85 22.84
C ILE A 333 -7.60 8.15 23.05
N ALA A 334 -7.35 7.70 24.28
CA ALA A 334 -6.22 6.84 24.59
C ALA A 334 -6.58 5.39 24.32
N ILE A 335 -5.89 4.77 23.36
CA ILE A 335 -6.03 3.35 23.04
C ILE A 335 -4.80 2.62 23.55
N PRO A 336 -4.95 1.49 24.27
CA PRO A 336 -3.80 0.66 24.62
C PRO A 336 -3.07 0.23 23.35
N TYR A 337 -1.76 0.41 23.30
CA TYR A 337 -0.94 0.09 22.13
C TYR A 337 -1.19 -1.33 21.60
N ASN A 338 -1.33 -2.32 22.50
CA ASN A 338 -1.62 -3.70 22.12
C ASN A 338 -2.96 -3.88 21.39
N ASP A 339 -3.99 -3.13 21.76
CA ASP A 339 -5.31 -3.21 21.14
C ASP A 339 -5.29 -2.54 19.77
N PHE A 340 -4.55 -1.45 19.63
CA PHE A 340 -4.36 -0.74 18.37
C PHE A 340 -3.53 -1.56 17.36
N VAL A 341 -2.42 -2.15 17.82
CA VAL A 341 -1.49 -2.90 16.95
C VAL A 341 -1.99 -4.31 16.66
N ASN A 342 -2.91 -4.83 17.47
CA ASN A 342 -3.32 -6.23 17.46
C ASN A 342 -4.85 -6.42 17.55
N PRO A 343 -5.68 -5.81 16.68
CA PRO A 343 -7.10 -6.11 16.67
C PRO A 343 -7.33 -7.59 16.39
N THR A 344 -8.18 -8.23 17.18
CA THR A 344 -8.42 -9.68 17.10
C THR A 344 -9.25 -10.05 15.88
N SER A 345 -10.30 -9.30 15.60
CA SER A 345 -11.21 -9.52 14.47
C SER A 345 -11.89 -8.20 14.09
N LEU A 346 -12.27 -8.04 12.82
CA LEU A 346 -13.08 -6.90 12.40
C LEU A 346 -14.49 -6.94 12.97
N ILE A 347 -14.99 -8.13 13.30
CA ILE A 347 -16.35 -8.31 13.87
C ILE A 347 -16.36 -7.86 15.34
N ASP A 348 -15.26 -8.06 16.07
CA ASP A 348 -15.13 -7.78 17.51
C ASP A 348 -14.23 -6.58 17.81
N ILE A 349 -13.94 -5.75 16.80
CA ILE A 349 -13.05 -4.61 16.97
C ILE A 349 -13.69 -3.54 17.87
N ASN A 350 -12.93 -3.01 18.81
CA ASN A 350 -13.37 -1.90 19.63
C ASN A 350 -13.53 -0.63 18.76
N GLU A 351 -14.60 0.15 18.97
CA GLU A 351 -14.90 1.35 18.20
C GLU A 351 -13.73 2.36 18.15
N ASN A 352 -13.05 2.55 19.28
CA ASN A 352 -11.92 3.47 19.38
C ASN A 352 -10.73 3.00 18.53
N VAL A 353 -10.47 1.69 18.50
CA VAL A 353 -9.41 1.10 17.68
C VAL A 353 -9.75 1.26 16.20
N LEU A 354 -11.02 1.02 15.82
CA LEU A 354 -11.46 1.17 14.43
C LEU A 354 -11.36 2.62 13.95
N MET A 355 -11.66 3.60 14.82
CA MET A 355 -11.57 5.02 14.49
C MET A 355 -10.14 5.53 14.33
N CYS A 356 -9.16 4.85 14.92
CA CYS A 356 -7.75 5.22 14.85
C CYS A 356 -6.94 4.44 13.81
N GLN A 357 -7.52 3.42 13.19
CA GLN A 357 -6.94 2.69 12.06
C GLN A 357 -7.33 3.31 10.72
#